data_9b3accd43fe1f629dd64e40a7fdb776e
#
_entry.id   9b3accd43fe1f629dd64e40a7fdb776e
#
_cell.length_a   1.000
_cell.length_b   1.000
_cell.length_c   1.000
_cell.angle_alpha   90.00
_cell.angle_beta   90.00
_cell.angle_gamma   90.00
#
_symmetry.space_group_name_H-M   'P 1'
#
loop_
_entity.id
_entity.type
_entity.pdbx_description
1 polymer ?
#
loop_
_entity_poly.entity_id
_entity_poly.type
_entity_poly.pdbx_seq_one_letter_code
_entity_poly.pdbx_strand_id
1 'polypeptide(L)'
;MKKLITLILALSMVLSLAACGSKKVTLEILDTEYAIEDYAICIAKENTELLDQVNAALAAITANGTAQAIVDKYISGKDHSLTFQADAEGKPELHMATNAYFPPYEYYENEKIVGIDAEMAAAIADELGMKLVIDDMEFDAIITAVASGKADMGMAGMTVTEERLQSINFSDTYATGIQSIIVAEGSKIKTVDDLYADGAKYIVGVQQGTTGDIYAEGDFGADRVSKFSKGNDAVQALVTGKVDCVIIDNEPAKAYVAANNA
;
A
#
# COMPACT_ATOMS: atom_id res chain seq x y z
N MET A 1 38.72 -51.26 9.75
CA MET A 1 38.54 -50.14 10.69
C MET A 1 38.45 -48.78 10.01
N LYS A 2 39.24 -48.45 8.98
CA LYS A 2 39.18 -47.13 8.28
C LYS A 2 37.86 -46.86 7.51
N LYS A 3 37.17 -47.91 6.98
CA LYS A 3 35.92 -47.77 6.25
C LYS A 3 34.68 -47.59 7.14
N LEU A 4 34.76 -47.97 8.42
CA LEU A 4 33.65 -47.85 9.37
C LEU A 4 33.59 -46.40 9.95
N ILE A 5 34.75 -45.75 10.11
CA ILE A 5 34.86 -44.39 10.64
C ILE A 5 34.35 -43.36 9.64
N THR A 6 34.54 -43.61 8.32
CA THR A 6 34.07 -42.71 7.25
C THR A 6 32.53 -42.73 7.12
N LEU A 7 31.88 -43.85 7.44
CA LEU A 7 30.41 -43.97 7.38
C LEU A 7 29.70 -43.28 8.55
N ILE A 8 30.35 -43.24 9.73
CA ILE A 8 29.81 -42.56 10.92
C ILE A 8 29.95 -41.04 10.79
N LEU A 9 30.98 -40.51 10.17
CA LEU A 9 31.14 -39.06 9.92
C LEU A 9 30.15 -38.56 8.84
N ALA A 10 29.81 -39.38 7.83
CA ALA A 10 28.85 -39.01 6.82
C ALA A 10 27.41 -39.02 7.36
N LEU A 11 27.10 -39.88 8.34
CA LEU A 11 25.77 -39.94 8.95
C LEU A 11 25.51 -38.81 9.96
N SER A 12 26.55 -38.26 10.58
CA SER A 12 26.44 -37.11 11.51
C SER A 12 26.26 -35.76 10.77
N MET A 13 26.69 -35.64 9.50
CA MET A 13 26.46 -34.45 8.68
C MET A 13 25.04 -34.37 8.07
N VAL A 14 24.34 -35.50 7.94
CA VAL A 14 22.97 -35.51 7.40
C VAL A 14 21.93 -35.20 8.47
N LEU A 15 22.25 -35.35 9.75
CA LEU A 15 21.34 -35.05 10.86
C LEU A 15 21.36 -33.57 11.30
N SER A 16 22.29 -32.75 10.79
CA SER A 16 22.34 -31.31 11.12
C SER A 16 21.60 -30.39 10.15
N LEU A 17 21.00 -30.93 9.09
CA LEU A 17 20.22 -30.18 8.09
C LEU A 17 18.67 -30.24 8.29
N ALA A 18 18.22 -30.91 9.36
CA ALA A 18 16.78 -31.12 9.62
C ALA A 18 16.23 -30.26 10.77
N ALA A 19 16.88 -29.18 11.16
CA ALA A 19 16.44 -28.34 12.28
C ALA A 19 16.47 -26.83 11.97
N CYS A 20 15.99 -26.43 10.79
CA CYS A 20 15.57 -25.04 10.53
C CYS A 20 14.17 -25.07 9.93
N GLY A 21 13.21 -25.64 10.63
CA GLY A 21 11.84 -25.28 10.51
C GLY A 21 11.70 -23.92 11.19
N SER A 22 11.85 -22.80 10.45
CA SER A 22 11.47 -21.50 10.97
C SER A 22 10.01 -21.60 11.40
N LYS A 23 9.74 -21.44 12.69
CA LYS A 23 8.37 -21.41 13.20
C LYS A 23 7.66 -20.30 12.43
N LYS A 24 6.57 -20.63 11.73
CA LYS A 24 5.76 -19.63 11.02
C LYS A 24 5.34 -18.57 12.04
N VAL A 25 5.64 -17.32 11.75
CA VAL A 25 5.23 -16.17 12.58
C VAL A 25 3.82 -15.78 12.14
N THR A 26 2.87 -15.89 13.06
CA THR A 26 1.51 -15.38 12.86
C THR A 26 1.49 -13.88 13.11
N LEU A 27 0.77 -13.12 12.30
CA LEU A 27 0.62 -11.68 12.42
C LEU A 27 -0.79 -11.31 12.88
N GLU A 28 -0.90 -10.22 13.63
CA GLU A 28 -2.14 -9.65 14.14
C GLU A 28 -2.17 -8.15 13.83
N ILE A 29 -3.38 -7.61 13.58
CA ILE A 29 -3.61 -6.16 13.51
C ILE A 29 -4.18 -5.74 14.86
N LEU A 30 -3.64 -4.68 15.44
CA LEU A 30 -4.17 -4.13 16.69
C LEU A 30 -5.55 -3.49 16.45
N ASP A 31 -6.46 -3.61 17.41
CA ASP A 31 -7.81 -3.04 17.33
C ASP A 31 -7.84 -1.49 17.43
N THR A 32 -6.72 -0.87 17.82
CA THR A 32 -6.61 0.58 17.94
C THR A 32 -6.26 1.20 16.59
N GLU A 33 -7.10 2.12 16.11
CA GLU A 33 -6.81 2.97 14.98
C GLU A 33 -5.70 3.95 15.35
N TYR A 34 -4.74 4.17 14.43
CA TYR A 34 -3.64 5.12 14.66
C TYR A 34 -3.98 6.51 14.11
N ALA A 35 -4.52 6.58 12.88
CA ALA A 35 -4.99 7.81 12.25
C ALA A 35 -6.07 7.52 11.21
N ILE A 36 -6.97 8.48 10.99
CA ILE A 36 -7.98 8.45 9.91
C ILE A 36 -7.58 9.47 8.85
N GLU A 37 -7.64 9.10 7.59
CA GLU A 37 -7.10 9.84 6.46
C GLU A 37 -8.07 9.88 5.27
N ASP A 38 -8.01 10.97 4.51
CA ASP A 38 -8.77 11.11 3.27
C ASP A 38 -7.86 10.85 2.06
N TYR A 39 -8.24 9.92 1.20
CA TYR A 39 -7.53 9.64 -0.06
C TYR A 39 -8.09 10.46 -1.20
N ALA A 40 -7.20 11.07 -1.97
CA ALA A 40 -7.54 11.85 -3.15
C ALA A 40 -6.51 11.67 -4.27
N ILE A 41 -6.91 12.03 -5.49
CA ILE A 41 -6.08 11.96 -6.69
C ILE A 41 -5.22 13.21 -6.73
N CYS A 42 -3.89 13.07 -6.81
CA CYS A 42 -3.00 14.20 -6.92
C CYS A 42 -2.79 14.62 -8.39
N ILE A 43 -2.75 15.94 -8.63
CA ILE A 43 -2.64 16.57 -9.94
C ILE A 43 -1.69 17.77 -9.83
N ALA A 44 -0.90 18.06 -10.88
CA ALA A 44 0.02 19.16 -10.88
C ALA A 44 -0.66 20.51 -10.57
N LYS A 45 0.01 21.39 -9.85
CA LYS A 45 -0.49 22.73 -9.42
C LYS A 45 -1.05 23.56 -10.57
N GLU A 46 -0.37 23.51 -11.70
CA GLU A 46 -0.69 24.32 -12.87
C GLU A 46 -1.81 23.71 -13.73
N ASN A 47 -2.12 22.40 -13.53
CA ASN A 47 -3.12 21.70 -14.34
C ASN A 47 -4.51 21.72 -13.69
N THR A 48 -5.02 22.93 -13.44
CA THR A 48 -6.34 23.11 -12.81
C THR A 48 -7.49 22.66 -13.71
N GLU A 49 -7.30 22.67 -15.04
CA GLU A 49 -8.31 22.16 -15.98
C GLU A 49 -8.50 20.65 -15.82
N LEU A 50 -7.41 19.88 -15.75
CA LEU A 50 -7.50 18.44 -15.48
C LEU A 50 -8.09 18.14 -14.10
N LEU A 51 -7.76 18.94 -13.08
CA LEU A 51 -8.36 18.81 -11.75
C LEU A 51 -9.88 18.95 -11.79
N ASP A 52 -10.39 19.97 -12.48
CA ASP A 52 -11.82 20.18 -12.63
C ASP A 52 -12.49 19.03 -13.40
N GLN A 53 -11.83 18.55 -14.46
CA GLN A 53 -12.30 17.41 -15.25
C GLN A 53 -12.32 16.11 -14.43
N VAL A 54 -11.29 15.82 -13.67
CA VAL A 54 -11.21 14.64 -12.79
C VAL A 54 -12.26 14.70 -11.69
N ASN A 55 -12.48 15.86 -11.07
CA ASN A 55 -13.54 16.03 -10.07
C ASN A 55 -14.94 15.83 -10.67
N ALA A 56 -15.19 16.34 -11.88
CA ALA A 56 -16.44 16.11 -12.58
C ALA A 56 -16.66 14.63 -12.92
N ALA A 57 -15.63 13.93 -13.40
CA ALA A 57 -15.67 12.50 -13.69
C ALA A 57 -15.89 11.68 -12.40
N LEU A 58 -15.16 12.00 -11.31
CA LEU A 58 -15.30 11.35 -10.02
C LEU A 58 -16.74 11.51 -9.46
N ALA A 59 -17.30 12.71 -9.56
CA ALA A 59 -18.69 12.97 -9.20
C ALA A 59 -19.69 12.14 -10.05
N ALA A 60 -19.44 12.02 -11.36
CA ALA A 60 -20.29 11.23 -12.27
C ALA A 60 -20.27 9.73 -11.92
N ILE A 61 -19.09 9.13 -11.76
CA ILE A 61 -18.96 7.71 -11.41
C ILE A 61 -19.46 7.40 -9.99
N THR A 62 -19.43 8.39 -9.10
CA THR A 62 -20.02 8.27 -7.77
C THR A 62 -21.56 8.32 -7.86
N ALA A 63 -22.11 9.29 -8.58
CA ALA A 63 -23.55 9.47 -8.71
C ALA A 63 -24.26 8.31 -9.42
N ASN A 64 -23.61 7.68 -10.41
CA ASN A 64 -24.16 6.54 -11.15
C ASN A 64 -23.91 5.18 -10.48
N GLY A 65 -23.21 5.15 -9.34
CA GLY A 65 -22.92 3.94 -8.56
C GLY A 65 -21.72 3.13 -9.02
N THR A 66 -21.00 3.56 -10.05
CA THR A 66 -19.78 2.89 -10.55
C THR A 66 -18.71 2.81 -9.48
N ALA A 67 -18.40 3.92 -8.80
CA ALA A 67 -17.40 3.95 -7.73
C ALA A 67 -17.74 2.96 -6.60
N GLN A 68 -19.01 2.91 -6.17
CA GLN A 68 -19.44 1.96 -5.14
C GLN A 68 -19.34 0.51 -5.60
N ALA A 69 -19.67 0.21 -6.86
CA ALA A 69 -19.54 -1.14 -7.39
C ALA A 69 -18.07 -1.62 -7.43
N ILE A 70 -17.15 -0.72 -7.78
CA ILE A 70 -15.70 -1.00 -7.74
C ILE A 70 -15.26 -1.31 -6.30
N VAL A 71 -15.60 -0.46 -5.34
CA VAL A 71 -15.27 -0.69 -3.92
C VAL A 71 -15.85 -2.01 -3.42
N ASP A 72 -17.12 -2.28 -3.73
CA ASP A 72 -17.80 -3.52 -3.32
C ASP A 72 -17.11 -4.78 -3.86
N LYS A 73 -16.57 -4.72 -5.06
CA LYS A 73 -15.80 -5.84 -5.64
C LYS A 73 -14.58 -6.18 -4.80
N TYR A 74 -13.77 -5.19 -4.45
CA TYR A 74 -12.48 -5.42 -3.80
C TYR A 74 -12.58 -5.55 -2.27
N ILE A 75 -13.57 -4.91 -1.64
CA ILE A 75 -13.76 -4.95 -0.18
C ILE A 75 -14.75 -6.02 0.23
N SER A 76 -15.86 -6.19 -0.52
CA SER A 76 -16.95 -7.09 -0.15
C SER A 76 -17.02 -8.36 -1.00
N GLY A 77 -16.15 -8.50 -2.00
CA GLY A 77 -16.14 -9.64 -2.92
C GLY A 77 -17.39 -9.72 -3.83
N LYS A 78 -18.10 -8.61 -4.03
CA LYS A 78 -19.25 -8.54 -4.93
C LYS A 78 -18.75 -8.16 -6.31
N ASP A 79 -18.78 -9.11 -7.25
CA ASP A 79 -18.41 -8.83 -8.63
C ASP A 79 -19.39 -7.87 -9.32
N HIS A 80 -18.91 -7.15 -10.32
CA HIS A 80 -19.72 -6.26 -11.17
C HIS A 80 -19.55 -6.60 -12.66
N SER A 81 -20.54 -6.17 -13.46
CA SER A 81 -20.53 -6.36 -14.92
C SER A 81 -19.96 -5.16 -15.70
N LEU A 82 -19.36 -4.18 -15.00
CA LEU A 82 -18.79 -3.00 -15.63
C LEU A 82 -17.55 -3.37 -16.45
N THR A 83 -17.38 -2.70 -17.59
CA THR A 83 -16.21 -2.86 -18.47
C THR A 83 -15.65 -1.47 -18.73
N PHE A 84 -14.38 -1.30 -18.44
CA PHE A 84 -13.67 -0.04 -18.65
C PHE A 84 -12.67 -0.17 -19.81
N GLN A 85 -12.39 0.93 -20.49
CA GLN A 85 -11.39 1.04 -21.57
C GLN A 85 -11.68 0.18 -22.80
N ALA A 86 -12.93 -0.26 -23.01
CA ALA A 86 -13.29 -1.10 -24.17
C ALA A 86 -12.99 -0.42 -25.50
N ASP A 87 -13.17 0.90 -25.58
CA ASP A 87 -13.00 1.71 -26.81
C ASP A 87 -11.87 2.75 -26.64
N ALA A 88 -10.81 2.42 -25.89
CA ALA A 88 -9.74 3.36 -25.58
C ALA A 88 -8.69 3.51 -26.68
N GLU A 89 -8.63 2.59 -27.66
CA GLU A 89 -7.62 2.61 -28.72
C GLU A 89 -7.70 3.90 -29.55
N GLY A 90 -6.54 4.54 -29.74
CA GLY A 90 -6.44 5.79 -30.52
C GLY A 90 -6.93 7.07 -29.80
N LYS A 91 -7.36 6.97 -28.55
CA LYS A 91 -7.69 8.13 -27.70
C LYS A 91 -6.42 8.76 -27.13
N PRO A 92 -6.46 10.04 -26.68
CA PRO A 92 -5.39 10.64 -25.90
C PRO A 92 -5.09 9.82 -24.65
N GLU A 93 -3.83 9.70 -24.26
CA GLU A 93 -3.42 8.95 -23.07
C GLU A 93 -3.58 9.82 -21.81
N LEU A 94 -4.01 9.17 -20.72
CA LEU A 94 -4.02 9.70 -19.34
C LEU A 94 -3.05 8.86 -18.52
N HIS A 95 -1.91 9.44 -18.18
CA HIS A 95 -0.87 8.77 -17.40
C HIS A 95 -1.14 8.90 -15.90
N MET A 96 -1.37 7.75 -15.25
CA MET A 96 -1.56 7.62 -13.81
C MET A 96 -0.32 7.02 -13.16
N ALA A 97 0.38 7.80 -12.34
CA ALA A 97 1.44 7.30 -11.47
C ALA A 97 0.84 6.58 -10.26
N THR A 98 1.36 5.39 -9.95
CA THR A 98 0.92 4.56 -8.81
C THR A 98 2.07 3.76 -8.23
N ASN A 99 1.85 3.09 -7.08
CA ASN A 99 2.75 2.10 -6.51
C ASN A 99 2.01 0.77 -6.31
N ALA A 100 2.07 -0.13 -7.29
CA ALA A 100 1.23 -1.32 -7.41
C ALA A 100 1.59 -2.46 -6.43
N TYR A 101 1.76 -2.10 -5.16
CA TYR A 101 2.04 -2.99 -4.03
C TYR A 101 1.15 -2.70 -2.82
N PHE A 102 -0.06 -2.17 -3.04
CA PHE A 102 -0.96 -1.70 -1.99
C PHE A 102 -2.39 -2.29 -2.14
N PRO A 103 -2.53 -3.63 -1.99
CA PRO A 103 -3.84 -4.27 -2.10
C PRO A 103 -4.78 -3.80 -0.98
N PRO A 104 -6.10 -3.59 -1.26
CA PRO A 104 -6.79 -3.87 -2.52
C PRO A 104 -6.90 -2.65 -3.46
N TYR A 105 -6.17 -1.56 -3.20
CA TYR A 105 -6.24 -0.32 -3.99
C TYR A 105 -5.52 -0.45 -5.33
N GLU A 106 -4.22 -0.85 -5.34
CA GLU A 106 -3.44 -1.09 -6.54
C GLU A 106 -2.41 -2.20 -6.29
N TYR A 107 -2.48 -3.25 -7.08
CA TYR A 107 -1.58 -4.40 -6.95
C TYR A 107 -1.52 -5.22 -8.24
N TYR A 108 -0.47 -6.04 -8.35
CA TYR A 108 -0.33 -6.95 -9.47
C TYR A 108 -1.14 -8.22 -9.29
N GLU A 109 -2.00 -8.52 -10.28
CA GLU A 109 -2.64 -9.82 -10.46
C GLU A 109 -2.45 -10.29 -11.90
N ASN A 110 -1.83 -11.48 -12.10
CA ASN A 110 -1.54 -12.04 -13.43
C ASN A 110 -0.83 -11.01 -14.36
N GLU A 111 0.21 -10.36 -13.86
CA GLU A 111 1.02 -9.35 -14.56
C GLU A 111 0.27 -8.05 -14.94
N LYS A 112 -0.93 -7.87 -14.46
CA LYS A 112 -1.72 -6.66 -14.65
C LYS A 112 -1.88 -5.92 -13.32
N ILE A 113 -1.89 -4.61 -13.38
CA ILE A 113 -2.25 -3.78 -12.23
C ILE A 113 -3.78 -3.72 -12.16
N VAL A 114 -4.30 -4.13 -11.00
CA VAL A 114 -5.73 -4.17 -10.67
C VAL A 114 -5.95 -3.52 -9.30
N GLY A 115 -7.19 -3.32 -8.94
CA GLY A 115 -7.56 -2.76 -7.63
C GLY A 115 -8.52 -1.59 -7.75
N ILE A 116 -8.90 -1.05 -6.61
CA ILE A 116 -9.85 0.05 -6.52
C ILE A 116 -9.36 1.27 -7.32
N ASP A 117 -8.11 1.68 -7.11
CA ASP A 117 -7.52 2.84 -7.75
C ASP A 117 -7.37 2.63 -9.26
N ALA A 118 -6.91 1.44 -9.67
CA ALA A 118 -6.77 1.10 -11.09
C ALA A 118 -8.12 1.12 -11.83
N GLU A 119 -9.19 0.55 -11.25
CA GLU A 119 -10.51 0.55 -11.87
C GLU A 119 -11.22 1.91 -11.80
N MET A 120 -11.07 2.66 -10.71
CA MET A 120 -11.58 4.03 -10.63
C MET A 120 -10.90 4.95 -11.65
N ALA A 121 -9.57 4.84 -11.79
CA ALA A 121 -8.85 5.60 -12.80
C ALA A 121 -9.29 5.24 -14.22
N ALA A 122 -9.57 3.95 -14.49
CA ALA A 122 -10.10 3.52 -15.78
C ALA A 122 -11.51 4.09 -16.05
N ALA A 123 -12.38 4.12 -15.04
CA ALA A 123 -13.70 4.73 -15.14
C ALA A 123 -13.63 6.25 -15.36
N ILE A 124 -12.73 6.94 -14.65
CA ILE A 124 -12.45 8.38 -14.85
C ILE A 124 -11.94 8.62 -16.27
N ALA A 125 -10.98 7.83 -16.76
CA ALA A 125 -10.46 7.98 -18.11
C ALA A 125 -11.55 7.76 -19.20
N ASP A 126 -12.49 6.84 -18.96
CA ASP A 126 -13.64 6.65 -19.86
C ASP A 126 -14.56 7.89 -19.89
N GLU A 127 -14.87 8.49 -18.73
CA GLU A 127 -15.63 9.74 -18.64
C GLU A 127 -14.93 10.89 -19.36
N LEU A 128 -13.60 10.94 -19.30
CA LEU A 128 -12.79 11.95 -20.00
C LEU A 128 -12.58 11.64 -21.49
N GLY A 129 -13.01 10.46 -21.97
CA GLY A 129 -12.76 10.03 -23.34
C GLY A 129 -11.27 9.75 -23.63
N MET A 130 -10.48 9.36 -22.62
CA MET A 130 -9.05 9.11 -22.68
C MET A 130 -8.73 7.60 -22.52
N LYS A 131 -7.51 7.21 -22.88
CA LYS A 131 -6.95 5.89 -22.64
C LYS A 131 -6.09 5.95 -21.37
N LEU A 132 -6.41 5.14 -20.36
CA LEU A 132 -5.59 5.04 -19.16
C LEU A 132 -4.27 4.32 -19.48
N VAL A 133 -3.16 4.91 -19.00
CA VAL A 133 -1.83 4.30 -18.92
C VAL A 133 -1.40 4.33 -17.46
N ILE A 134 -1.10 3.16 -16.88
CA ILE A 134 -0.68 3.07 -15.48
C ILE A 134 0.84 2.93 -15.43
N ASP A 135 1.49 3.90 -14.75
CA ASP A 135 2.94 3.96 -14.57
C ASP A 135 3.27 3.57 -13.13
N ASP A 136 3.76 2.31 -12.93
CA ASP A 136 4.21 1.82 -11.62
C ASP A 136 5.57 2.40 -11.24
N MET A 137 5.66 2.94 -10.03
CA MET A 137 6.89 3.53 -9.49
C MET A 137 6.92 3.46 -7.96
N GLU A 138 8.04 3.81 -7.34
CA GLU A 138 8.11 3.94 -5.88
C GLU A 138 7.17 5.05 -5.40
N PHE A 139 6.50 4.84 -4.26
CA PHE A 139 5.46 5.73 -3.74
C PHE A 139 5.98 7.18 -3.55
N ASP A 140 7.18 7.33 -3.01
CA ASP A 140 7.80 8.64 -2.76
C ASP A 140 8.19 9.39 -4.04
N ALA A 141 8.17 8.74 -5.21
CA ALA A 141 8.42 9.36 -6.51
C ALA A 141 7.16 9.92 -7.19
N ILE A 142 5.94 9.51 -6.77
CA ILE A 142 4.68 9.84 -7.44
C ILE A 142 4.46 11.36 -7.51
N ILE A 143 4.56 12.06 -6.37
CA ILE A 143 4.34 13.51 -6.31
C ILE A 143 5.30 14.26 -7.25
N THR A 144 6.56 13.84 -7.30
CA THR A 144 7.56 14.44 -8.20
C THR A 144 7.24 14.16 -9.67
N ALA A 145 6.77 12.95 -9.99
CA ALA A 145 6.36 12.59 -11.35
C ALA A 145 5.19 13.45 -11.83
N VAL A 146 4.17 13.63 -10.99
CA VAL A 146 3.00 14.47 -11.28
C VAL A 146 3.38 15.95 -11.36
N ALA A 147 4.12 16.48 -10.38
CA ALA A 147 4.52 17.88 -10.35
C ALA A 147 5.42 18.28 -11.54
N SER A 148 6.19 17.34 -12.09
CA SER A 148 7.03 17.58 -13.27
C SER A 148 6.34 17.32 -14.61
N GLY A 149 5.08 16.87 -14.61
CA GLY A 149 4.34 16.51 -15.83
C GLY A 149 4.81 15.22 -16.49
N LYS A 150 5.54 14.35 -15.75
CA LYS A 150 5.89 12.99 -16.22
C LYS A 150 4.67 12.05 -16.16
N ALA A 151 3.77 12.30 -15.24
CA ALA A 151 2.45 11.70 -15.17
C ALA A 151 1.40 12.80 -15.07
N ASP A 152 0.18 12.56 -15.56
CA ASP A 152 -0.90 13.53 -15.54
C ASP A 152 -1.56 13.61 -14.16
N MET A 153 -1.68 12.44 -13.50
CA MET A 153 -2.25 12.30 -12.16
C MET A 153 -1.52 11.21 -11.35
N GLY A 154 -1.68 11.23 -10.02
CA GLY A 154 -1.25 10.16 -9.15
C GLY A 154 -2.42 9.62 -8.33
N MET A 155 -2.58 8.30 -8.28
CA MET A 155 -3.61 7.61 -7.52
C MET A 155 -2.99 6.37 -6.89
N ALA A 156 -2.85 6.35 -5.56
CA ALA A 156 -2.09 5.34 -4.84
C ALA A 156 -2.48 5.31 -3.34
N GLY A 157 -3.78 5.33 -3.03
CA GLY A 157 -4.24 5.50 -1.65
C GLY A 157 -3.64 6.77 -1.01
N MET A 158 -3.48 7.83 -1.79
CA MET A 158 -2.69 8.99 -1.37
C MET A 158 -3.47 9.94 -0.47
N THR A 159 -3.02 10.06 0.78
CA THR A 159 -3.60 10.96 1.79
C THR A 159 -3.35 12.41 1.45
N VAL A 160 -4.38 13.23 1.59
CA VAL A 160 -4.28 14.70 1.53
C VAL A 160 -3.54 15.20 2.78
N THR A 161 -2.43 15.90 2.60
CA THR A 161 -1.70 16.57 3.69
C THR A 161 -1.30 17.98 3.30
N GLU A 162 -1.17 18.86 4.30
CA GLU A 162 -0.72 20.25 4.10
C GLU A 162 0.67 20.32 3.43
N GLU A 163 1.55 19.36 3.72
CA GLU A 163 2.88 19.30 3.10
C GLU A 163 2.77 18.97 1.61
N ARG A 164 2.00 17.94 1.25
CA ARG A 164 1.78 17.53 -0.14
C ARG A 164 1.08 18.62 -0.94
N LEU A 165 0.12 19.33 -0.32
CA LEU A 165 -0.57 20.48 -0.90
C LEU A 165 0.37 21.65 -1.29
N GLN A 166 1.60 21.72 -0.80
CA GLN A 166 2.57 22.72 -1.26
C GLN A 166 3.06 22.43 -2.67
N SER A 167 3.11 21.16 -3.08
CA SER A 167 3.70 20.74 -4.36
C SER A 167 2.69 20.34 -5.42
N ILE A 168 1.50 19.88 -5.02
CA ILE A 168 0.42 19.36 -5.89
C ILE A 168 -0.94 19.86 -5.42
N ASN A 169 -1.95 19.72 -6.28
CA ASN A 169 -3.36 19.81 -5.93
C ASN A 169 -3.93 18.41 -5.70
N PHE A 170 -5.05 18.32 -5.00
CA PHE A 170 -5.82 17.11 -4.82
C PHE A 170 -7.24 17.27 -5.37
N SER A 171 -7.79 16.18 -5.88
CA SER A 171 -9.21 16.05 -6.21
C SER A 171 -10.08 16.07 -4.96
N ASP A 172 -11.39 16.01 -5.14
CA ASP A 172 -12.31 15.58 -4.09
C ASP A 172 -11.89 14.20 -3.59
N THR A 173 -12.18 13.91 -2.32
CA THR A 173 -11.87 12.63 -1.67
C THR A 173 -12.69 11.50 -2.27
N TYR A 174 -12.05 10.36 -2.59
CA TYR A 174 -12.73 9.18 -3.13
C TYR A 174 -12.81 8.00 -2.14
N ALA A 175 -11.97 8.00 -1.10
CA ALA A 175 -11.96 6.97 -0.06
C ALA A 175 -11.42 7.53 1.26
N THR A 176 -11.65 6.79 2.35
CA THR A 176 -11.08 7.09 3.66
C THR A 176 -10.17 5.93 4.06
N GLY A 177 -8.93 6.24 4.43
CA GLY A 177 -7.95 5.31 4.97
C GLY A 177 -7.90 5.34 6.50
N ILE A 178 -7.41 4.27 7.09
CA ILE A 178 -7.17 4.16 8.53
C ILE A 178 -5.78 3.58 8.72
N GLN A 179 -4.87 4.31 9.35
CA GLN A 179 -3.57 3.78 9.73
C GLN A 179 -3.72 2.77 10.86
N SER A 180 -3.13 1.60 10.71
CA SER A 180 -3.21 0.47 11.63
C SER A 180 -1.81 -0.04 11.99
N ILE A 181 -1.73 -0.82 13.07
CA ILE A 181 -0.48 -1.40 13.55
C ILE A 181 -0.54 -2.92 13.41
N ILE A 182 0.42 -3.49 12.67
CA ILE A 182 0.62 -4.93 12.57
C ILE A 182 1.71 -5.34 13.55
N VAL A 183 1.46 -6.40 14.31
CA VAL A 183 2.41 -7.02 15.24
C VAL A 183 2.50 -8.54 15.03
N ALA A 184 3.56 -9.16 15.52
CA ALA A 184 3.62 -10.61 15.62
C ALA A 184 2.76 -11.12 16.79
N GLU A 185 2.13 -12.28 16.63
CA GLU A 185 1.39 -12.95 17.72
C GLU A 185 2.25 -13.04 18.98
N GLY A 186 1.68 -12.65 20.10
CA GLY A 186 2.38 -12.64 21.38
C GLY A 186 3.31 -11.43 21.57
N SER A 187 3.28 -10.43 20.69
CA SER A 187 3.98 -9.16 20.86
C SER A 187 3.63 -8.51 22.22
N LYS A 188 4.56 -7.74 22.75
CA LYS A 188 4.33 -6.90 23.93
C LYS A 188 3.57 -5.62 23.61
N ILE A 189 3.58 -5.19 22.35
CA ILE A 189 2.79 -4.07 21.86
C ILE A 189 1.35 -4.57 21.73
N LYS A 190 0.42 -3.98 22.48
CA LYS A 190 -1.01 -4.34 22.49
C LYS A 190 -1.90 -3.19 22.06
N THR A 191 -1.42 -1.96 22.22
CA THR A 191 -2.09 -0.73 21.80
C THR A 191 -1.05 0.26 21.28
N VAL A 192 -1.51 1.31 20.65
CA VAL A 192 -0.63 2.42 20.23
C VAL A 192 0.10 3.05 21.41
N ASP A 193 -0.51 3.08 22.59
CA ASP A 193 0.07 3.69 23.80
C ASP A 193 1.37 3.00 24.23
N ASP A 194 1.53 1.70 23.92
CA ASP A 194 2.78 0.98 24.20
C ASP A 194 3.97 1.54 23.43
N LEU A 195 3.74 2.16 22.27
CA LEU A 195 4.78 2.81 21.45
C LEU A 195 5.21 4.15 22.05
N TYR A 196 4.30 4.83 22.77
CA TYR A 196 4.55 6.10 23.47
C TYR A 196 5.06 5.93 24.89
N ALA A 197 5.07 4.71 25.44
CA ALA A 197 5.46 4.46 26.82
C ALA A 197 6.89 4.94 27.09
N ASP A 198 7.12 5.51 28.29
CA ASP A 198 8.42 6.00 28.72
C ASP A 198 9.49 4.90 28.61
N GLY A 199 10.56 5.19 27.85
CA GLY A 199 11.66 4.25 27.62
C GLY A 199 11.35 3.15 26.60
N ALA A 200 10.22 3.19 25.87
CA ALA A 200 9.95 2.31 24.76
C ALA A 200 11.03 2.45 23.67
N LYS A 201 11.50 1.29 23.17
CA LYS A 201 12.56 1.21 22.16
C LYS A 201 12.14 0.36 20.96
N TYR A 202 10.85 0.17 20.77
CA TYR A 202 10.33 -0.59 19.66
C TYR A 202 10.68 0.08 18.34
N ILE A 203 11.11 -0.72 17.38
CA ILE A 203 11.41 -0.28 16.00
C ILE A 203 10.15 -0.46 15.17
N VAL A 204 9.71 0.61 14.54
CA VAL A 204 8.53 0.67 13.68
C VAL A 204 8.97 0.54 12.23
N GLY A 205 8.43 -0.44 11.50
CA GLY A 205 8.58 -0.57 10.06
C GLY A 205 7.50 0.24 9.33
N VAL A 206 7.88 0.99 8.30
CA VAL A 206 6.96 1.81 7.49
C VAL A 206 7.34 1.76 6.02
N GLN A 207 6.40 2.07 5.13
CA GLN A 207 6.75 2.34 3.74
C GLN A 207 7.19 3.80 3.61
N GLN A 208 8.34 4.03 2.95
CA GLN A 208 8.94 5.34 2.78
C GLN A 208 8.01 6.34 2.08
N GLY A 209 7.92 7.56 2.62
CA GLY A 209 7.15 8.67 2.06
C GLY A 209 5.63 8.60 2.29
N THR A 210 5.12 7.53 2.92
CA THR A 210 3.70 7.43 3.31
C THR A 210 3.41 8.27 4.56
N THR A 211 2.13 8.48 4.87
CA THR A 211 1.72 9.12 6.13
C THR A 211 2.10 8.29 7.34
N GLY A 212 2.08 6.95 7.23
CA GLY A 212 2.61 6.07 8.28
C GLY A 212 4.09 6.34 8.60
N ASP A 213 4.91 6.65 7.60
CA ASP A 213 6.30 7.07 7.79
C ASP A 213 6.38 8.44 8.48
N ILE A 214 5.62 9.42 7.97
CA ILE A 214 5.62 10.80 8.49
C ILE A 214 5.18 10.82 9.96
N TYR A 215 4.09 10.12 10.29
CA TYR A 215 3.58 10.06 11.66
C TYR A 215 4.54 9.31 12.59
N ALA A 216 5.05 8.14 12.16
CA ALA A 216 5.98 7.37 12.99
C ALA A 216 7.27 8.14 13.29
N GLU A 217 7.85 8.87 12.32
CA GLU A 217 9.01 9.73 12.59
C GLU A 217 8.67 10.89 13.53
N GLY A 218 7.51 11.53 13.33
CA GLY A 218 7.06 12.64 14.18
C GLY A 218 6.84 12.21 15.63
N ASP A 219 6.23 11.06 15.82
CA ASP A 219 5.80 10.57 17.13
C ASP A 219 6.93 9.85 17.90
N PHE A 220 7.76 9.06 17.20
CA PHE A 220 8.74 8.18 17.87
C PHE A 220 10.19 8.58 17.61
N GLY A 221 10.43 9.46 16.64
CA GLY A 221 11.76 9.88 16.19
C GLY A 221 12.38 8.91 15.18
N ALA A 222 13.23 9.45 14.29
CA ALA A 222 13.85 8.71 13.17
C ALA A 222 14.66 7.48 13.61
N ASP A 223 15.26 7.51 14.80
CA ASP A 223 16.04 6.38 15.35
C ASP A 223 15.19 5.13 15.62
N ARG A 224 13.86 5.28 15.71
CA ARG A 224 12.92 4.20 15.95
C ARG A 224 12.12 3.80 14.70
N VAL A 225 12.40 4.38 13.54
CA VAL A 225 11.70 4.12 12.30
C VAL A 225 12.61 3.46 11.28
N SER A 226 12.19 2.32 10.74
CA SER A 226 12.84 1.63 9.63
C SER A 226 11.99 1.75 8.38
N LYS A 227 12.51 2.41 7.35
CA LYS A 227 11.79 2.69 6.10
C LYS A 227 12.09 1.64 5.04
N PHE A 228 11.06 1.25 4.31
CA PHE A 228 11.11 0.28 3.23
C PHE A 228 10.47 0.86 1.97
N SER A 229 10.93 0.45 0.80
CA SER A 229 10.32 0.88 -0.47
C SER A 229 8.87 0.41 -0.63
N LYS A 230 8.53 -0.75 -0.05
CA LYS A 230 7.21 -1.38 -0.17
C LYS A 230 6.67 -1.79 1.20
N GLY A 231 5.35 -1.71 1.36
CA GLY A 231 4.69 -2.12 2.60
C GLY A 231 4.92 -3.59 2.96
N ASN A 232 4.90 -4.50 1.97
CA ASN A 232 5.18 -5.92 2.23
C ASN A 232 6.62 -6.18 2.71
N ASP A 233 7.60 -5.36 2.33
CA ASP A 233 8.98 -5.50 2.81
C ASP A 233 9.08 -5.12 4.29
N ALA A 234 8.32 -4.11 4.74
CA ALA A 234 8.16 -3.79 6.16
C ALA A 234 7.54 -4.98 6.92
N VAL A 235 6.49 -5.60 6.37
CA VAL A 235 5.86 -6.80 6.96
C VAL A 235 6.85 -7.97 7.01
N GLN A 236 7.65 -8.21 5.98
CA GLN A 236 8.70 -9.24 6.01
C GLN A 236 9.79 -8.92 7.04
N ALA A 237 10.09 -7.65 7.27
CA ALA A 237 11.00 -7.24 8.34
C ALA A 237 10.43 -7.56 9.73
N LEU A 238 9.11 -7.42 9.93
CA LEU A 238 8.41 -7.83 11.15
C LEU A 238 8.47 -9.36 11.32
N VAL A 239 8.15 -10.14 10.29
CA VAL A 239 8.22 -11.62 10.32
C VAL A 239 9.61 -12.12 10.68
N THR A 240 10.66 -11.41 10.24
CA THR A 240 12.07 -11.77 10.51
C THR A 240 12.62 -11.13 11.78
N GLY A 241 11.82 -10.38 12.54
CA GLY A 241 12.20 -9.75 13.80
C GLY A 241 13.19 -8.59 13.67
N LYS A 242 13.25 -7.94 12.49
CA LYS A 242 14.06 -6.73 12.26
C LYS A 242 13.36 -5.46 12.76
N VAL A 243 12.04 -5.48 12.80
CA VAL A 243 11.19 -4.46 13.38
C VAL A 243 10.21 -5.11 14.36
N ASP A 244 9.65 -4.35 15.29
CA ASP A 244 8.76 -4.84 16.34
C ASP A 244 7.28 -4.73 15.95
N CYS A 245 6.95 -3.79 15.07
CA CYS A 245 5.63 -3.59 14.48
C CYS A 245 5.75 -2.91 13.12
N VAL A 246 4.63 -2.86 12.38
CA VAL A 246 4.51 -2.12 11.12
C VAL A 246 3.32 -1.19 11.21
N ILE A 247 3.49 0.08 10.83
CA ILE A 247 2.38 1.04 10.64
C ILE A 247 2.10 1.12 9.15
N ILE A 248 0.85 0.85 8.78
CA ILE A 248 0.35 0.85 7.41
C ILE A 248 -1.17 0.93 7.43
N ASP A 249 -1.76 1.33 6.32
CA ASP A 249 -3.21 1.40 6.16
C ASP A 249 -3.91 0.05 6.38
N ASN A 250 -5.13 0.11 6.94
CA ASN A 250 -5.86 -1.04 7.45
C ASN A 250 -6.20 -2.08 6.37
N GLU A 251 -6.62 -1.67 5.17
CA GLU A 251 -6.96 -2.63 4.12
C GLU A 251 -5.73 -3.37 3.60
N PRO A 252 -4.59 -2.71 3.26
CA PRO A 252 -3.33 -3.40 2.99
C PRO A 252 -2.84 -4.26 4.17
N ALA A 253 -2.99 -3.79 5.41
CA ALA A 253 -2.63 -4.57 6.60
C ALA A 253 -3.40 -5.90 6.63
N LYS A 254 -4.73 -5.88 6.41
CA LYS A 254 -5.57 -7.09 6.32
C LYS A 254 -5.09 -8.03 5.23
N ALA A 255 -4.79 -7.51 4.04
CA ALA A 255 -4.32 -8.31 2.92
C ALA A 255 -2.97 -8.99 3.22
N TYR A 256 -2.01 -8.26 3.77
CA TYR A 256 -0.69 -8.80 4.12
C TYR A 256 -0.74 -9.79 5.27
N VAL A 257 -1.54 -9.51 6.31
CA VAL A 257 -1.72 -10.44 7.43
C VAL A 257 -2.40 -11.72 6.96
N ALA A 258 -3.43 -11.64 6.12
CA ALA A 258 -4.08 -12.80 5.54
C ALA A 258 -3.12 -13.64 4.70
N ALA A 259 -2.33 -13.01 3.81
CA ALA A 259 -1.35 -13.68 2.97
C ALA A 259 -0.23 -14.34 3.79
N ASN A 260 0.23 -13.71 4.87
CA ASN A 260 1.25 -14.28 5.75
C ASN A 260 0.70 -15.46 6.55
N ASN A 261 -0.54 -15.37 7.02
CA ASN A 261 -1.13 -16.37 7.92
C ASN A 261 -1.73 -17.58 7.18
N ALA A 262 -1.92 -17.50 5.83
CA ALA A 262 -2.36 -18.60 4.98
C ALA A 262 -1.28 -19.73 4.89
#